data_36c49867499ae0024fb795592ae21dd0
#
_entry.id   36c49867499ae0024fb795592ae21dd0
#
_cell.length_a   1.000
_cell.length_b   1.000
_cell.length_c   1.000
_cell.angle_alpha   90.00
_cell.angle_beta   90.00
_cell.angle_gamma   90.00
#
_symmetry.space_group_name_H-M   'P 1'
#
loop_
_entity.id
_entity.type
_entity.pdbx_description
1 polymer ?
#
loop_
_entity_poly.entity_id
_entity_poly.type
_entity_poly.pdbx_seq_one_letter_code
_entity_poly.pdbx_strand_id
1 'polypeptide(L)'
;GCPTNIASAMITAPEIINDIVVLWTSAYPSVSPHYNGASLNLVQDPISSRLIFDSGVPHVYLPGYHVGAQLTISEPEMKNFVKGKGDIGNYLYYLYTEKNPLHHKFAIEDTYRRTWVIWDLINIAWIINPDWVPTTLTSTPVLDENLFWQKSNNRHVMREAYNINRDEIFIDFYDKLKKIN
;
A
#
# COMPACT_ATOMS: atom_id res chain seq x y z
N GLY A 1 3.21 5.44 3.32
CA GLY A 1 4.01 6.66 3.28
C GLY A 1 5.49 6.41 3.02
N CYS A 2 6.26 7.50 2.91
CA CYS A 2 7.73 7.47 2.78
C CYS A 2 8.36 6.82 4.01
N PRO A 3 9.37 5.94 3.88
CA PRO A 3 9.91 5.15 4.98
C PRO A 3 10.99 5.86 5.81
N THR A 4 11.20 7.17 5.62
CA THR A 4 12.25 7.96 6.27
C THR A 4 12.29 7.79 7.79
N ASN A 5 11.13 7.82 8.45
CA ASN A 5 11.07 7.69 9.90
C ASN A 5 11.53 6.31 10.39
N ILE A 6 11.16 5.25 9.68
CA ILE A 6 11.56 3.87 10.00
C ILE A 6 13.06 3.70 9.75
N ALA A 7 13.55 4.17 8.61
CA ALA A 7 14.98 4.16 8.29
C ALA A 7 15.80 4.92 9.34
N SER A 8 15.35 6.11 9.74
CA SER A 8 16.00 6.90 10.80
C SER A 8 16.02 6.17 12.14
N ALA A 9 14.93 5.52 12.52
CA ALA A 9 14.87 4.72 13.74
C ALA A 9 15.87 3.57 13.71
N MET A 10 15.96 2.81 12.61
CA MET A 10 16.92 1.71 12.45
C MET A 10 18.38 2.17 12.44
N ILE A 11 18.67 3.39 11.93
CA ILE A 11 20.02 3.96 11.98
C ILE A 11 20.37 4.40 13.41
N THR A 12 19.41 5.00 14.11
CA THR A 12 19.63 5.54 15.47
C THR A 12 19.73 4.45 16.53
N ALA A 13 18.95 3.37 16.36
CA ALA A 13 18.86 2.23 17.27
C ALA A 13 18.88 0.91 16.48
N PRO A 14 20.07 0.49 15.97
CA PRO A 14 20.15 -0.69 15.09
C PRO A 14 19.67 -2.00 15.74
N GLU A 15 19.68 -2.08 17.05
CA GLU A 15 19.19 -3.23 17.82
C GLU A 15 17.71 -3.54 17.54
N ILE A 16 16.89 -2.54 17.19
CA ILE A 16 15.47 -2.75 16.93
C ILE A 16 15.20 -3.59 15.68
N ILE A 17 16.18 -3.73 14.77
CA ILE A 17 16.01 -4.48 13.52
C ILE A 17 15.53 -5.91 13.77
N ASN A 18 15.95 -6.53 14.88
CA ASN A 18 15.54 -7.89 15.24
C ASN A 18 14.19 -7.95 15.98
N ASP A 19 13.68 -6.81 16.44
CA ASP A 19 12.50 -6.75 17.30
C ASP A 19 11.26 -6.20 16.58
N ILE A 20 11.42 -5.76 15.33
CA ILE A 20 10.33 -5.16 14.53
C ILE A 20 10.06 -5.93 13.24
N VAL A 21 8.88 -5.75 12.71
CA VAL A 21 8.52 -6.13 11.34
C VAL A 21 8.07 -4.89 10.59
N VAL A 22 8.67 -4.63 9.45
CA VAL A 22 8.28 -3.50 8.59
C VAL A 22 7.27 -3.97 7.56
N LEU A 23 6.06 -3.42 7.60
CA LEU A 23 5.07 -3.53 6.52
C LEU A 23 5.10 -2.27 5.69
N TRP A 24 5.35 -2.40 4.40
CA TRP A 24 5.45 -1.23 3.53
C TRP A 24 4.83 -1.44 2.16
N THR A 25 3.98 -0.47 1.78
CA THR A 25 3.36 -0.41 0.46
C THR A 25 4.03 0.65 -0.39
N SER A 26 4.58 0.22 -1.53
CA SER A 26 5.21 1.10 -2.52
C SER A 26 5.49 0.34 -3.82
N ALA A 27 5.88 1.05 -4.87
CA ALA A 27 6.55 0.55 -6.07
C ALA A 27 5.87 -0.66 -6.76
N TYR A 28 6.62 -1.27 -7.66
CA TYR A 28 6.23 -2.50 -8.40
C TYR A 28 6.73 -3.75 -7.69
N PRO A 29 6.18 -4.95 -8.01
CA PRO A 29 6.74 -6.21 -7.55
C PRO A 29 8.24 -6.33 -7.84
N SER A 30 8.97 -7.02 -6.95
CA SER A 30 10.43 -7.13 -7.00
C SER A 30 10.97 -7.78 -8.29
N VAL A 31 10.13 -8.54 -8.97
CA VAL A 31 10.47 -9.18 -10.26
C VAL A 31 10.03 -8.35 -11.47
N SER A 32 9.40 -7.20 -11.25
CA SER A 32 8.90 -6.35 -12.32
C SER A 32 10.03 -5.57 -13.00
N PRO A 33 10.06 -5.51 -14.34
CA PRO A 33 11.03 -4.70 -15.06
C PRO A 33 10.70 -3.20 -15.08
N HIS A 34 9.64 -2.78 -14.37
CA HIS A 34 9.18 -1.40 -14.44
C HIS A 34 10.04 -0.46 -13.60
N TYR A 35 10.13 0.77 -14.07
CA TYR A 35 10.74 1.89 -13.37
C TYR A 35 9.90 2.30 -12.15
N ASN A 36 10.51 2.32 -10.96
CA ASN A 36 9.83 2.62 -9.70
C ASN A 36 9.70 4.12 -9.40
N GLY A 37 10.23 4.98 -10.24
CA GLY A 37 10.17 6.44 -10.05
C GLY A 37 8.76 7.05 -10.10
N ALA A 38 7.76 6.29 -10.52
CA ALA A 38 6.36 6.70 -10.40
C ALA A 38 5.77 6.49 -9.00
N SER A 39 6.44 5.73 -8.13
CA SER A 39 5.97 5.44 -6.77
C SER A 39 6.34 6.57 -5.81
N LEU A 40 5.33 7.34 -5.39
CA LEU A 40 5.52 8.49 -4.51
C LEU A 40 6.29 8.14 -3.23
N ASN A 41 5.90 7.07 -2.55
CA ASN A 41 6.52 6.66 -1.28
C ASN A 41 8.00 6.31 -1.43
N LEU A 42 8.39 5.79 -2.59
CA LEU A 42 9.78 5.40 -2.86
C LEU A 42 10.63 6.61 -3.24
N VAL A 43 10.12 7.47 -4.14
CA VAL A 43 10.92 8.57 -4.70
C VAL A 43 11.08 9.76 -3.79
N GLN A 44 10.23 9.90 -2.77
CA GLN A 44 10.41 10.95 -1.76
C GLN A 44 11.68 10.77 -0.93
N ASP A 45 12.12 9.53 -0.73
CA ASP A 45 13.38 9.22 -0.06
C ASP A 45 13.93 7.87 -0.56
N PRO A 46 14.64 7.85 -1.68
CA PRO A 46 15.20 6.62 -2.23
C PRO A 46 16.26 5.96 -1.34
N ILE A 47 16.94 6.75 -0.53
CA ILE A 47 17.96 6.25 0.40
C ILE A 47 17.29 5.43 1.50
N SER A 48 16.29 5.98 2.15
CA SER A 48 15.50 5.26 3.16
C SER A 48 14.78 4.06 2.57
N SER A 49 14.28 4.18 1.33
CA SER A 49 13.65 3.06 0.62
C SER A 49 14.63 1.91 0.38
N ARG A 50 15.87 2.18 -0.03
CA ARG A 50 16.93 1.17 -0.13
C ARG A 50 17.24 0.53 1.22
N LEU A 51 17.37 1.35 2.26
CA LEU A 51 17.73 0.87 3.58
C LEU A 51 16.75 -0.18 4.11
N ILE A 52 15.44 -0.02 3.88
CA ILE A 52 14.44 -1.03 4.27
C ILE A 52 14.78 -2.39 3.66
N PHE A 53 15.15 -2.45 2.37
CA PHE A 53 15.50 -3.69 1.69
C PHE A 53 16.91 -4.20 2.02
N ASP A 54 17.82 -3.31 2.45
CA ASP A 54 19.24 -3.66 2.67
C ASP A 54 19.55 -4.02 4.12
N SER A 55 18.74 -3.56 5.08
CA SER A 55 18.99 -3.65 6.52
C SER A 55 18.90 -5.06 7.11
N GLY A 56 18.21 -5.98 6.45
CA GLY A 56 17.89 -7.29 7.03
C GLY A 56 16.68 -7.30 7.96
N VAL A 57 16.01 -6.18 8.16
CA VAL A 57 14.79 -6.12 8.96
C VAL A 57 13.73 -7.08 8.40
N PRO A 58 13.04 -7.87 9.24
CA PRO A 58 11.88 -8.62 8.79
C PRO A 58 10.89 -7.73 8.05
N HIS A 59 10.69 -8.01 6.75
CA HIS A 59 9.97 -7.12 5.85
C HIS A 59 8.80 -7.84 5.18
N VAL A 60 7.63 -7.24 5.23
CA VAL A 60 6.45 -7.59 4.43
C VAL A 60 6.27 -6.51 3.37
N TYR A 61 6.71 -6.80 2.18
CA TYR A 61 6.59 -5.93 1.02
C TYR A 61 5.25 -6.13 0.34
N LEU A 62 4.50 -5.04 0.23
CA LEU A 62 3.18 -5.00 -0.37
C LEU A 62 3.24 -4.11 -1.63
N PRO A 63 3.57 -4.65 -2.82
CA PRO A 63 3.71 -3.84 -4.02
C PRO A 63 2.47 -3.00 -4.27
N GLY A 64 2.64 -1.68 -4.35
CA GLY A 64 1.54 -0.75 -4.61
C GLY A 64 0.95 -1.00 -5.98
N TYR A 65 1.79 -0.92 -7.00
CA TYR A 65 1.41 -1.26 -8.37
C TYR A 65 1.22 -2.77 -8.53
N HIS A 66 0.27 -3.19 -9.32
CA HIS A 66 -0.16 -4.56 -9.61
C HIS A 66 -0.90 -5.26 -8.45
N VAL A 67 -0.50 -5.05 -7.20
CA VAL A 67 -1.14 -5.67 -6.04
C VAL A 67 -2.06 -4.68 -5.33
N GLY A 68 -1.53 -3.67 -4.66
CA GLY A 68 -2.33 -2.65 -3.98
C GLY A 68 -3.30 -1.89 -4.91
N ALA A 69 -2.92 -1.73 -6.18
CA ALA A 69 -3.76 -1.12 -7.22
C ALA A 69 -5.09 -1.85 -7.47
N GLN A 70 -5.24 -3.09 -7.00
CA GLN A 70 -6.50 -3.83 -7.09
C GLN A 70 -7.54 -3.37 -6.05
N LEU A 71 -7.14 -2.61 -5.02
CA LEU A 71 -8.06 -2.03 -4.02
C LEU A 71 -8.79 -0.81 -4.58
N THR A 72 -9.43 -1.01 -5.71
CA THR A 72 -10.27 0.00 -6.34
C THR A 72 -11.64 0.04 -5.69
N ILE A 73 -12.16 1.24 -5.45
CA ILE A 73 -13.53 1.46 -5.02
C ILE A 73 -14.21 2.46 -5.96
N SER A 74 -15.41 2.15 -6.38
CA SER A 74 -16.20 3.01 -7.27
C SER A 74 -17.09 3.97 -6.48
N GLU A 75 -17.52 5.06 -7.11
CA GLU A 75 -18.48 5.97 -6.50
C GLU A 75 -19.81 5.30 -6.14
N PRO A 76 -20.41 4.42 -6.96
CA PRO A 76 -21.59 3.65 -6.56
C PRO A 76 -21.38 2.81 -5.29
N GLU A 77 -20.20 2.16 -5.12
CA GLU A 77 -19.88 1.41 -3.90
C GLU A 77 -19.78 2.36 -2.69
N MET A 78 -19.09 3.49 -2.84
CA MET A 78 -19.01 4.53 -1.80
C MET A 78 -20.39 5.05 -1.41
N LYS A 79 -21.26 5.30 -2.39
CA LYS A 79 -22.63 5.78 -2.17
C LYS A 79 -23.49 4.75 -1.44
N ASN A 80 -23.38 3.48 -1.80
CA ASN A 80 -24.25 2.43 -1.27
C ASN A 80 -23.75 1.88 0.08
N PHE A 81 -22.46 1.78 0.29
CA PHE A 81 -21.87 1.06 1.43
C PHE A 81 -21.18 1.97 2.45
N VAL A 82 -20.82 3.20 2.09
CA VAL A 82 -20.07 4.13 2.96
C VAL A 82 -20.89 5.34 3.34
N LYS A 83 -21.52 6.01 2.38
CA LYS A 83 -22.38 7.18 2.65
C LYS A 83 -23.51 6.82 3.60
N GLY A 84 -23.77 7.69 4.59
CA GLY A 84 -24.84 7.46 5.58
C GLY A 84 -24.49 6.44 6.66
N LYS A 85 -23.23 6.00 6.74
CA LYS A 85 -22.72 5.13 7.80
C LYS A 85 -22.03 5.96 8.89
N GLY A 86 -22.84 6.73 9.64
CA GLY A 86 -22.37 7.65 10.68
C GLY A 86 -21.50 8.79 10.15
N ASP A 87 -20.91 9.55 11.08
CA ASP A 87 -20.09 10.72 10.75
C ASP A 87 -18.84 10.34 9.95
N ILE A 88 -18.20 9.22 10.29
CA ILE A 88 -17.01 8.77 9.59
C ILE A 88 -17.30 8.34 8.14
N GLY A 89 -18.42 7.61 7.94
CA GLY A 89 -18.83 7.22 6.58
C GLY A 89 -19.18 8.43 5.70
N ASN A 90 -19.89 9.41 6.27
CA ASN A 90 -20.18 10.65 5.57
C ASN A 90 -18.91 11.45 5.25
N TYR A 91 -17.96 11.51 6.17
CA TYR A 91 -16.68 12.19 5.95
C TYR A 91 -15.82 11.49 4.89
N LEU A 92 -15.74 10.17 4.91
CA LEU A 92 -15.03 9.41 3.88
C LEU A 92 -15.66 9.60 2.49
N TYR A 93 -17.00 9.61 2.41
CA TYR A 93 -17.70 9.90 1.16
C TYR A 93 -17.42 11.33 0.67
N TYR A 94 -17.43 12.31 1.58
CA TYR A 94 -17.07 13.70 1.27
C TYR A 94 -15.63 13.82 0.74
N LEU A 95 -14.66 13.16 1.40
CA LEU A 95 -13.27 13.14 0.93
C LEU A 95 -13.16 12.53 -0.48
N TYR A 96 -13.89 11.45 -0.70
CA TYR A 96 -13.88 10.76 -1.99
C TYR A 96 -14.49 11.63 -3.10
N THR A 97 -15.60 12.33 -2.87
CA THR A 97 -16.30 13.07 -3.91
C THR A 97 -15.83 14.51 -4.07
N GLU A 98 -15.54 15.22 -2.98
CA GLU A 98 -15.31 16.66 -3.00
C GLU A 98 -13.84 17.05 -2.84
N LYS A 99 -13.04 16.25 -2.15
CA LYS A 99 -11.65 16.58 -1.82
C LYS A 99 -10.61 15.79 -2.58
N ASN A 100 -11.01 14.83 -3.39
CA ASN A 100 -10.08 14.10 -4.21
C ASN A 100 -9.41 15.05 -5.23
N PRO A 101 -8.07 15.23 -5.20
CA PRO A 101 -7.36 16.17 -6.07
C PRO A 101 -7.57 15.90 -7.57
N LEU A 102 -7.87 14.66 -7.94
CA LEU A 102 -8.12 14.29 -9.33
C LEU A 102 -9.51 14.71 -9.82
N HIS A 103 -10.46 14.99 -8.94
CA HIS A 103 -11.73 15.59 -9.30
C HIS A 103 -11.55 16.93 -10.02
N HIS A 104 -10.64 17.76 -9.51
CA HIS A 104 -10.39 19.08 -10.08
C HIS A 104 -9.54 19.03 -11.35
N LYS A 105 -8.73 17.96 -11.52
CA LYS A 105 -7.79 17.86 -12.64
C LYS A 105 -8.42 17.32 -13.91
N PHE A 106 -9.47 16.53 -13.80
CA PHE A 106 -10.06 15.81 -14.93
C PHE A 106 -11.53 16.12 -15.14
N ALA A 107 -12.12 17.19 -14.57
CA ALA A 107 -13.49 17.69 -14.81
C ALA A 107 -14.43 16.65 -15.47
N ILE A 108 -14.52 15.45 -14.88
CA ILE A 108 -15.29 14.37 -15.47
C ILE A 108 -16.74 14.56 -15.03
N GLU A 109 -17.60 14.97 -15.95
CA GLU A 109 -19.03 15.15 -15.71
C GLU A 109 -19.77 13.85 -15.41
N ASP A 110 -19.18 12.70 -15.78
CA ASP A 110 -19.78 11.37 -15.60
C ASP A 110 -19.28 10.70 -14.32
N THR A 111 -20.06 10.79 -13.26
CA THR A 111 -19.76 10.22 -11.93
C THR A 111 -19.69 8.68 -11.92
N TYR A 112 -20.35 8.01 -12.84
CA TYR A 112 -20.39 6.54 -12.85
C TYR A 112 -19.06 5.87 -13.25
N ARG A 113 -18.12 6.62 -13.79
CA ARG A 113 -16.81 6.12 -14.23
C ARG A 113 -15.71 6.36 -13.22
N ARG A 114 -16.03 6.92 -12.06
CA ARG A 114 -15.04 7.22 -11.04
C ARG A 114 -14.73 5.99 -10.22
N THR A 115 -13.49 5.58 -10.31
CA THR A 115 -12.92 4.53 -9.48
C THR A 115 -11.60 5.06 -8.90
N TRP A 116 -11.42 4.85 -7.60
CA TRP A 116 -10.21 5.25 -6.90
C TRP A 116 -9.54 4.07 -6.25
N VAL A 117 -8.21 4.07 -6.18
CA VAL A 117 -7.44 3.05 -5.48
C VAL A 117 -7.23 3.52 -4.03
N ILE A 118 -7.63 2.69 -3.08
CA ILE A 118 -7.39 2.93 -1.64
C ILE A 118 -6.09 2.24 -1.24
N TRP A 119 -4.99 2.81 -1.69
CA TRP A 119 -3.63 2.23 -1.66
C TRP A 119 -3.20 1.66 -0.31
N ASP A 120 -3.40 2.43 0.76
CA ASP A 120 -2.83 2.09 2.07
C ASP A 120 -3.66 1.07 2.85
N LEU A 121 -4.87 0.76 2.37
CA LEU A 121 -5.74 -0.24 3.01
C LEU A 121 -5.10 -1.64 3.01
N ILE A 122 -4.23 -1.95 2.05
CA ILE A 122 -3.55 -3.25 1.95
C ILE A 122 -2.72 -3.56 3.20
N ASN A 123 -2.10 -2.56 3.83
CA ASN A 123 -1.29 -2.76 5.04
C ASN A 123 -2.16 -3.24 6.20
N ILE A 124 -3.31 -2.58 6.40
CA ILE A 124 -4.26 -2.93 7.45
C ILE A 124 -4.92 -4.28 7.17
N ALA A 125 -5.27 -4.55 5.90
CA ALA A 125 -5.85 -5.82 5.48
C ALA A 125 -4.92 -6.99 5.80
N TRP A 126 -3.61 -6.87 5.50
CA TRP A 126 -2.64 -7.91 5.82
C TRP A 126 -2.49 -8.15 7.33
N ILE A 127 -2.54 -7.10 8.15
CA ILE A 127 -2.47 -7.22 9.62
C ILE A 127 -3.72 -7.91 10.18
N ILE A 128 -4.90 -7.60 9.63
CA ILE A 128 -6.18 -8.18 10.10
C ILE A 128 -6.25 -9.66 9.72
N ASN A 129 -5.97 -9.97 8.46
CA ASN A 129 -5.97 -11.33 7.96
C ASN A 129 -4.99 -11.48 6.78
N PRO A 130 -3.82 -12.11 6.99
CA PRO A 130 -2.83 -12.31 5.93
C PRO A 130 -3.35 -13.11 4.72
N ASP A 131 -4.39 -13.93 4.88
CA ASP A 131 -4.98 -14.70 3.77
C ASP A 131 -5.69 -13.80 2.76
N TRP A 132 -6.07 -12.58 3.15
CA TRP A 132 -6.62 -11.59 2.21
C TRP A 132 -5.58 -10.97 1.30
N VAL A 133 -4.31 -11.04 1.71
CA VAL A 133 -3.17 -10.51 0.96
C VAL A 133 -2.08 -11.59 0.91
N PRO A 134 -2.26 -12.62 0.09
CA PRO A 134 -1.34 -13.76 0.06
C PRO A 134 0.06 -13.32 -0.35
N THR A 135 1.05 -13.87 0.36
CA THR A 135 2.47 -13.54 0.22
C THR A 135 3.30 -14.78 -0.07
N THR A 136 4.45 -14.59 -0.70
CA THR A 136 5.48 -15.61 -0.84
C THR A 136 6.79 -15.14 -0.22
N LEU A 137 7.68 -16.08 0.13
CA LEU A 137 9.04 -15.75 0.55
C LEU A 137 9.91 -15.61 -0.70
N THR A 138 10.64 -14.51 -0.78
CA THR A 138 11.58 -14.23 -1.87
C THR A 138 12.82 -13.51 -1.32
N SER A 139 13.95 -13.59 -2.04
CA SER A 139 15.12 -12.79 -1.71
C SER A 139 14.82 -11.31 -1.91
N THR A 140 15.28 -10.46 -1.01
CA THR A 140 15.12 -9.00 -1.17
C THR A 140 15.85 -8.53 -2.44
N PRO A 141 15.21 -7.70 -3.28
CA PRO A 141 15.87 -7.11 -4.44
C PRO A 141 16.85 -6.02 -4.01
N VAL A 142 17.69 -5.59 -4.93
CA VAL A 142 18.47 -4.36 -4.82
C VAL A 142 17.74 -3.26 -5.59
N LEU A 143 17.53 -2.11 -4.98
CA LEU A 143 17.07 -0.92 -5.70
C LEU A 143 18.30 -0.20 -6.27
N ASP A 144 18.49 -0.24 -7.60
CA ASP A 144 19.62 0.42 -8.23
C ASP A 144 19.49 1.96 -8.23
N GLU A 145 20.52 2.64 -8.70
CA GLU A 145 20.55 4.11 -8.75
C GLU A 145 19.50 4.72 -9.70
N ASN A 146 19.07 3.92 -10.68
CA ASN A 146 18.03 4.30 -11.64
C ASN A 146 16.62 3.91 -11.19
N LEU A 147 16.47 3.46 -9.94
CA LEU A 147 15.19 3.06 -9.33
C LEU A 147 14.53 1.84 -9.99
N PHE A 148 15.34 0.91 -10.48
CA PHE A 148 14.87 -0.40 -10.92
C PHE A 148 15.22 -1.48 -9.89
N TRP A 149 14.34 -2.48 -9.79
CA TRP A 149 14.64 -3.67 -9.01
C TRP A 149 15.64 -4.55 -9.75
N GLN A 150 16.72 -4.89 -9.05
CA GLN A 150 17.71 -5.86 -9.51
C GLN A 150 17.61 -7.13 -8.67
N LYS A 151 17.48 -8.27 -9.34
CA LYS A 151 17.43 -9.57 -8.66
C LYS A 151 18.77 -9.88 -7.99
N SER A 152 18.71 -10.37 -6.75
CA SER A 152 19.86 -10.87 -6.02
C SER A 152 19.49 -12.14 -5.27
N ASN A 153 20.27 -13.23 -5.46
CA ASN A 153 19.96 -14.52 -4.85
C ASN A 153 20.67 -14.75 -3.51
N ASN A 154 21.59 -13.87 -3.12
CA ASN A 154 22.42 -14.01 -1.91
C ASN A 154 22.07 -13.00 -0.82
N ARG A 155 20.78 -12.62 -0.77
CA ARG A 155 20.30 -11.67 0.23
C ARG A 155 19.34 -12.36 1.18
N HIS A 156 19.07 -11.70 2.31
CA HIS A 156 18.03 -12.13 3.24
C HIS A 156 16.66 -12.20 2.54
N VAL A 157 15.73 -12.92 3.14
CA VAL A 157 14.39 -13.11 2.58
C VAL A 157 13.42 -12.07 3.14
N MET A 158 12.42 -11.75 2.32
CA MET A 158 11.24 -10.98 2.72
C MET A 158 9.97 -11.73 2.33
N ARG A 159 8.83 -11.32 2.90
CA ARG A 159 7.52 -11.69 2.37
C ARG A 159 7.12 -10.67 1.32
N GLU A 160 6.69 -11.12 0.16
CA GLU A 160 6.17 -10.24 -0.89
C GLU A 160 4.75 -10.67 -1.28
N ALA A 161 3.82 -9.71 -1.28
CA ALA A 161 2.47 -9.95 -1.73
C ALA A 161 2.43 -10.06 -3.25
N TYR A 162 1.65 -11.04 -3.74
CA TYR A 162 1.47 -11.27 -5.17
C TYR A 162 0.03 -11.15 -5.63
N ASN A 163 -0.93 -11.07 -4.70
CA ASN A 163 -2.36 -10.91 -4.99
C ASN A 163 -3.09 -10.31 -3.80
N ILE A 164 -4.38 -10.00 -3.97
CA ILE A 164 -5.30 -9.65 -2.90
C ILE A 164 -6.68 -10.26 -3.13
N ASN A 165 -7.39 -10.52 -2.05
CA ASN A 165 -8.80 -10.88 -2.03
C ASN A 165 -9.62 -9.60 -1.77
N ARG A 166 -9.82 -8.80 -2.82
CA ARG A 166 -10.43 -7.48 -2.72
C ARG A 166 -11.77 -7.48 -2.00
N ASP A 167 -12.63 -8.41 -2.38
CA ASP A 167 -14.00 -8.43 -1.85
C ASP A 167 -14.05 -8.73 -0.36
N GLU A 168 -13.25 -9.64 0.14
CA GLU A 168 -13.12 -9.94 1.58
C GLU A 168 -12.68 -8.70 2.38
N ILE A 169 -11.73 -7.94 1.84
CA ILE A 169 -11.23 -6.71 2.46
C ILE A 169 -12.35 -5.66 2.54
N PHE A 170 -13.10 -5.44 1.45
CA PHE A 170 -14.16 -4.44 1.43
C PHE A 170 -15.40 -4.89 2.22
N ILE A 171 -15.73 -6.19 2.25
CA ILE A 171 -16.80 -6.72 3.11
C ILE A 171 -16.48 -6.42 4.58
N ASP A 172 -15.28 -6.73 5.04
CA ASP A 172 -14.85 -6.43 6.42
C ASP A 172 -14.92 -4.92 6.71
N PHE A 173 -14.44 -4.09 5.79
CA PHE A 173 -14.51 -2.64 5.92
C PHE A 173 -15.96 -2.13 6.03
N TYR A 174 -16.85 -2.56 5.16
CA TYR A 174 -18.25 -2.14 5.19
C TYR A 174 -18.97 -2.63 6.44
N ASP A 175 -18.68 -3.85 6.90
CA ASP A 175 -19.28 -4.39 8.13
C ASP A 175 -18.79 -3.68 9.39
N LYS A 176 -17.54 -3.23 9.41
CA LYS A 176 -17.03 -2.37 10.48
C LYS A 176 -17.74 -1.00 10.50
N LEU A 177 -17.92 -0.38 9.34
CA LEU A 177 -18.66 0.89 9.25
C LEU A 177 -20.09 0.77 9.75
N LYS A 178 -20.80 -0.33 9.49
CA LYS A 178 -22.16 -0.56 10.01
C LYS A 178 -22.21 -0.65 11.54
N LYS A 179 -21.13 -1.08 12.19
CA LYS A 179 -21.07 -1.27 13.65
C LYS A 179 -20.70 -0.01 14.43
N ILE A 180 -20.20 1.01 13.76
CA ILE A 180 -19.78 2.28 14.39
C ILE A 180 -20.97 3.25 14.58
N ASN A 181 -22.14 2.94 14.04
CA ASN A 181 -23.39 3.73 14.14
C ASN A 181 -24.15 3.44 15.43
#